data_497d871f7eb199a997fdb742d267e625
#
_entry.id   497d871f7eb199a997fdb742d267e625
#
_cell.length_a   1.000
_cell.length_b   1.000
_cell.length_c   1.000
_cell.angle_alpha   90.00
_cell.angle_beta   90.00
_cell.angle_gamma   90.00
#
_symmetry.space_group_name_H-M   'P 1'
#
loop_
_entity.id
_entity.type
_entity.pdbx_description
1 polymer ?
#
loop_
_entity_poly.entity_id
_entity_poly.type
_entity_poly.pdbx_seq_one_letter_code
_entity_poly.pdbx_strand_id
1 'polypeptide(L)'
;MKDFYLYDDVPVLRNLLNIKDEKLLEEAESNITYVKLLDIDDKICGDAFDYQRIKDIHTYIFGDLYEWAGKERGINIVKGERVLGGDTVRYADTNSIEPEMEAALKELNQVKWEVLDISETAELFSKLIAKIWQIHPFREGNTRTIITFATQFSEKHGFRMNKALLKDNSEYVRDALVKASDGMYSEYEYLIPVSYTHLRAH
;
A
#
# COMPACT_ATOMS: atom_id res chain seq x y z
N MET A 1 -5.57 -14.63 19.81
CA MET A 1 -4.62 -15.52 19.07
C MET A 1 -3.24 -14.89 19.21
N LYS A 2 -2.18 -15.68 19.47
CA LYS A 2 -0.81 -15.15 19.60
C LYS A 2 -0.33 -14.71 18.22
N ASP A 3 0.22 -13.50 18.12
CA ASP A 3 0.80 -13.01 16.87
C ASP A 3 2.17 -13.66 16.66
N PHE A 4 2.21 -14.65 15.77
CA PHE A 4 3.43 -15.45 15.50
C PHE A 4 4.48 -14.67 14.69
N TYR A 5 4.16 -13.47 14.21
CA TYR A 5 5.11 -12.57 13.58
C TYR A 5 5.99 -11.81 14.58
N LEU A 6 5.64 -11.81 15.87
CA LEU A 6 6.42 -11.16 16.91
C LEU A 6 7.44 -12.15 17.53
N TYR A 7 8.50 -11.60 18.10
CA TYR A 7 9.36 -12.38 18.99
C TYR A 7 8.58 -12.83 20.24
N ASP A 8 9.02 -13.94 20.84
CA ASP A 8 8.34 -14.50 22.01
C ASP A 8 8.54 -13.67 23.27
N ASP A 9 9.64 -12.94 23.35
CA ASP A 9 10.13 -12.20 24.50
C ASP A 9 9.91 -10.68 24.41
N VAL A 10 9.65 -10.15 23.22
CA VAL A 10 9.41 -8.71 23.00
C VAL A 10 8.35 -8.48 21.92
N PRO A 11 7.55 -7.40 21.98
CA PRO A 11 6.51 -7.08 21.00
C PRO A 11 7.09 -6.46 19.72
N VAL A 12 8.15 -7.04 19.17
CA VAL A 12 8.84 -6.60 17.96
C VAL A 12 8.70 -7.65 16.86
N LEU A 13 8.52 -7.24 15.63
CA LEU A 13 8.42 -8.15 14.48
C LEU A 13 9.72 -8.96 14.32
N ARG A 14 9.56 -10.28 14.16
CA ARG A 14 10.68 -11.17 13.80
C ARG A 14 11.24 -10.73 12.46
N ASN A 15 12.54 -10.51 12.43
CA ASN A 15 13.24 -9.98 11.26
C ASN A 15 14.57 -10.70 11.04
N LEU A 16 15.07 -10.68 9.83
CA LEU A 16 16.31 -11.33 9.40
C LEU A 16 17.57 -10.71 10.03
N LEU A 17 17.47 -9.49 10.54
CA LEU A 17 18.55 -8.77 11.19
C LEU A 17 18.69 -9.11 12.69
N ASN A 18 17.73 -9.89 13.24
CA ASN A 18 17.65 -10.22 14.66
C ASN A 18 17.55 -9.00 15.60
N ILE A 19 16.98 -7.89 15.10
CA ILE A 19 16.76 -6.67 15.87
C ILE A 19 15.51 -6.86 16.74
N LYS A 20 15.67 -6.66 18.05
CA LYS A 20 14.60 -6.76 19.06
C LYS A 20 14.25 -5.41 19.71
N ASP A 21 14.86 -4.34 19.28
CA ASP A 21 14.51 -2.96 19.65
C ASP A 21 13.65 -2.37 18.53
N GLU A 22 12.44 -1.89 18.89
CA GLU A 22 11.46 -1.39 17.94
C GLU A 22 11.99 -0.19 17.13
N LYS A 23 12.63 0.77 17.79
CA LYS A 23 13.17 1.98 17.14
C LYS A 23 14.32 1.66 16.19
N LEU A 24 15.20 0.74 16.58
CA LEU A 24 16.27 0.28 15.71
C LEU A 24 15.73 -0.48 14.50
N LEU A 25 14.66 -1.26 14.67
CA LEU A 25 14.01 -1.95 13.56
C LEU A 25 13.35 -0.94 12.61
N GLU A 26 12.64 0.05 13.11
CA GLU A 26 12.04 1.12 12.31
C GLU A 26 13.09 1.89 11.50
N GLU A 27 14.23 2.22 12.11
CA GLU A 27 15.34 2.90 11.44
C GLU A 27 15.97 2.01 10.35
N ALA A 28 16.24 0.76 10.65
CA ALA A 28 16.78 -0.21 9.69
C ALA A 28 15.81 -0.44 8.53
N GLU A 29 14.52 -0.60 8.83
CA GLU A 29 13.45 -0.77 7.83
C GLU A 29 13.35 0.47 6.93
N SER A 30 13.36 1.67 7.51
CA SER A 30 13.32 2.92 6.74
C SER A 30 14.48 3.03 5.77
N ASN A 31 15.70 2.76 6.22
CA ASN A 31 16.92 2.86 5.41
C ASN A 31 16.94 1.81 4.28
N ILE A 32 16.65 0.55 4.60
CA ILE A 32 16.68 -0.55 3.64
C ILE A 32 15.59 -0.35 2.58
N THR A 33 14.36 -0.05 3.00
CA THR A 33 13.26 0.12 2.06
C THR A 33 13.43 1.37 1.20
N TYR A 34 14.03 2.44 1.71
CA TYR A 34 14.38 3.61 0.93
C TYR A 34 15.31 3.26 -0.24
N VAL A 35 16.40 2.51 0.03
CA VAL A 35 17.33 2.08 -1.02
C VAL A 35 16.63 1.23 -2.07
N LYS A 36 15.76 0.28 -1.66
CA LYS A 36 14.98 -0.55 -2.57
C LYS A 36 14.02 0.26 -3.45
N LEU A 37 13.42 1.31 -2.91
CA LEU A 37 12.52 2.17 -3.67
C LEU A 37 13.21 3.03 -4.72
N LEU A 38 14.54 3.24 -4.64
CA LEU A 38 15.27 4.03 -5.64
C LEU A 38 15.35 3.35 -7.01
N ASP A 39 15.39 2.03 -7.05
CA ASP A 39 15.55 1.24 -8.28
C ASP A 39 14.40 0.26 -8.56
N ILE A 40 13.29 0.34 -7.81
CA ILE A 40 12.18 -0.60 -7.90
C ILE A 40 11.56 -0.66 -9.30
N ASP A 41 11.51 0.46 -10.01
CA ASP A 41 10.92 0.52 -11.36
C ASP A 41 11.77 -0.25 -12.37
N ASP A 42 13.08 -0.37 -12.15
CA ASP A 42 13.99 -1.20 -12.95
C ASP A 42 13.90 -2.69 -12.60
N LYS A 43 13.56 -3.01 -11.35
CA LYS A 43 13.52 -4.38 -10.82
C LYS A 43 12.16 -5.04 -10.99
N ILE A 44 11.08 -4.29 -10.76
CA ILE A 44 9.72 -4.76 -10.88
C ILE A 44 9.06 -4.02 -12.03
N CYS A 45 9.26 -4.53 -13.23
CA CYS A 45 8.76 -3.98 -14.48
C CYS A 45 7.79 -4.96 -15.16
N GLY A 46 7.19 -4.52 -16.28
CA GLY A 46 6.24 -5.31 -17.07
C GLY A 46 4.87 -4.65 -17.17
N ASP A 47 3.95 -5.32 -17.86
CA ASP A 47 2.66 -4.72 -18.24
C ASP A 47 1.48 -5.26 -17.41
N ALA A 48 1.65 -6.36 -16.69
CA ALA A 48 0.62 -6.93 -15.85
C ALA A 48 0.52 -6.16 -14.51
N PHE A 49 -0.68 -5.70 -14.18
CA PHE A 49 -1.01 -5.08 -12.89
C PHE A 49 -2.01 -5.98 -12.15
N ASP A 50 -1.50 -7.14 -11.75
CA ASP A 50 -2.22 -8.19 -11.03
C ASP A 50 -1.75 -8.31 -9.57
N TYR A 51 -2.32 -9.25 -8.85
CA TYR A 51 -1.96 -9.48 -7.45
C TYR A 51 -0.53 -10.00 -7.28
N GLN A 52 -0.01 -10.75 -8.27
CA GLN A 52 1.37 -11.21 -8.23
C GLN A 52 2.36 -10.03 -8.22
N ARG A 53 2.09 -8.98 -9.01
CA ARG A 53 2.91 -7.77 -9.00
C ARG A 53 2.94 -7.11 -7.61
N ILE A 54 1.82 -7.04 -6.90
CA ILE A 54 1.78 -6.51 -5.54
C ILE A 54 2.65 -7.36 -4.61
N LYS A 55 2.59 -8.69 -4.72
CA LYS A 55 3.44 -9.62 -3.95
C LYS A 55 4.92 -9.44 -4.29
N ASP A 56 5.26 -9.26 -5.56
CA ASP A 56 6.65 -9.05 -6.01
C ASP A 56 7.22 -7.72 -5.53
N ILE A 57 6.45 -6.64 -5.57
CA ILE A 57 6.82 -5.34 -5.00
C ILE A 57 7.12 -5.49 -3.51
N HIS A 58 6.21 -6.13 -2.75
CA HIS A 58 6.40 -6.35 -1.32
C HIS A 58 7.64 -7.21 -1.05
N THR A 59 7.84 -8.28 -1.81
CA THR A 59 9.02 -9.15 -1.70
C THR A 59 10.30 -8.37 -1.93
N TYR A 60 10.34 -7.53 -2.96
CA TYR A 60 11.51 -6.75 -3.29
C TYR A 60 11.85 -5.72 -2.20
N ILE A 61 10.84 -5.01 -1.70
CA ILE A 61 11.03 -3.96 -0.69
C ILE A 61 11.45 -4.55 0.66
N PHE A 62 10.84 -5.66 1.07
CA PHE A 62 10.92 -6.18 2.45
C PHE A 62 11.67 -7.51 2.59
N GLY A 63 12.11 -8.13 1.49
CA GLY A 63 12.73 -9.47 1.51
C GLY A 63 14.04 -9.56 2.27
N ASP A 64 14.78 -8.46 2.42
CA ASP A 64 16.01 -8.41 3.23
C ASP A 64 15.71 -8.22 4.73
N LEU A 65 14.44 -7.97 5.08
CA LEU A 65 13.99 -7.73 6.46
C LEU A 65 13.15 -8.88 7.02
N TYR A 66 12.26 -9.45 6.21
CA TYR A 66 11.24 -10.36 6.70
C TYR A 66 11.13 -11.63 5.85
N GLU A 67 11.17 -12.80 6.47
CA GLU A 67 10.97 -14.10 5.81
C GLU A 67 9.57 -14.25 5.18
N TRP A 68 8.62 -13.49 5.66
CA TRP A 68 7.24 -13.48 5.17
C TRP A 68 6.98 -12.41 4.10
N ALA A 69 8.02 -11.72 3.61
CA ALA A 69 7.87 -10.75 2.53
C ALA A 69 7.20 -11.38 1.30
N GLY A 70 6.21 -10.69 0.74
CA GLY A 70 5.39 -11.17 -0.37
C GLY A 70 4.33 -12.22 -0.03
N LYS A 71 4.27 -12.68 1.23
CA LYS A 71 3.28 -13.65 1.69
C LYS A 71 2.12 -12.95 2.39
N GLU A 72 0.90 -13.39 2.11
CA GLU A 72 -0.28 -12.91 2.81
C GLU A 72 -0.17 -13.17 4.32
N ARG A 73 -0.73 -12.24 5.11
CA ARG A 73 -0.79 -12.41 6.56
C ARG A 73 -1.69 -13.60 6.92
N GLY A 74 -1.22 -14.39 7.87
CA GLY A 74 -1.96 -15.53 8.41
C GLY A 74 -2.81 -15.20 9.63
N ILE A 75 -2.94 -13.92 10.00
CA ILE A 75 -3.76 -13.46 11.14
C ILE A 75 -4.59 -12.25 10.75
N ASN A 76 -5.77 -12.12 11.35
CA ASN A 76 -6.53 -10.89 11.28
C ASN A 76 -5.85 -9.83 12.15
N ILE A 77 -5.78 -8.61 11.63
CA ILE A 77 -5.13 -7.49 12.29
C ILE A 77 -6.14 -6.39 12.60
N VAL A 78 -5.91 -5.73 13.71
CA VAL A 78 -6.65 -4.54 14.14
C VAL A 78 -5.60 -3.49 14.51
N LYS A 79 -5.69 -2.31 13.91
CA LYS A 79 -4.81 -1.17 14.22
C LYS A 79 -5.69 0.01 14.62
N GLY A 80 -5.50 0.54 15.82
CA GLY A 80 -6.11 1.81 16.20
C GLY A 80 -5.51 2.94 15.38
N GLU A 81 -6.37 3.69 14.67
CA GLU A 81 -5.93 4.75 13.78
C GLU A 81 -6.13 6.11 14.45
N ARG A 82 -5.04 6.89 14.54
CA ARG A 82 -5.04 8.22 15.18
C ARG A 82 -6.10 9.15 14.57
N VAL A 83 -6.24 9.14 13.27
CA VAL A 83 -7.17 10.03 12.53
C VAL A 83 -8.64 9.60 12.64
N LEU A 84 -8.90 8.39 13.13
CA LEU A 84 -10.24 7.90 13.47
C LEU A 84 -10.52 7.93 14.98
N GLY A 85 -9.74 8.70 15.75
CA GLY A 85 -9.92 8.78 17.20
C GLY A 85 -9.60 7.49 17.97
N GLY A 86 -8.83 6.58 17.36
CA GLY A 86 -8.46 5.27 17.90
C GLY A 86 -9.32 4.11 17.36
N ASP A 87 -10.34 4.42 16.57
CA ASP A 87 -11.06 3.40 15.81
C ASP A 87 -10.17 2.76 14.75
N THR A 88 -10.61 1.63 14.17
CA THR A 88 -9.85 0.84 13.21
C THR A 88 -10.51 0.82 11.85
N VAL A 89 -9.69 0.79 10.79
CA VAL A 89 -10.18 0.40 9.48
C VAL A 89 -10.54 -1.09 9.50
N ARG A 90 -11.66 -1.44 8.87
CA ARG A 90 -12.02 -2.84 8.68
C ARG A 90 -11.22 -3.44 7.53
N TYR A 91 -10.14 -4.13 7.87
CA TYR A 91 -9.33 -4.88 6.91
C TYR A 91 -10.01 -6.20 6.49
N ALA A 92 -9.63 -6.77 5.35
CA ALA A 92 -10.15 -8.07 4.89
C ALA A 92 -9.81 -9.19 5.89
N ASP A 93 -10.70 -10.18 6.00
CA ASP A 93 -10.38 -11.43 6.71
C ASP A 93 -9.30 -12.20 5.94
N THR A 94 -8.44 -12.94 6.64
CA THR A 94 -7.35 -13.71 6.02
C THR A 94 -7.82 -14.64 4.91
N ASN A 95 -9.02 -15.21 5.03
CA ASN A 95 -9.58 -16.13 4.04
C ASN A 95 -10.19 -15.40 2.81
N SER A 96 -10.32 -14.09 2.85
CA SER A 96 -10.90 -13.28 1.77
C SER A 96 -9.90 -12.37 1.08
N ILE A 97 -8.64 -12.33 1.54
CA ILE A 97 -7.61 -11.44 0.98
C ILE A 97 -7.46 -11.63 -0.54
N GLU A 98 -7.19 -12.85 -0.98
CA GLU A 98 -6.94 -13.14 -2.41
C GLU A 98 -8.18 -12.84 -3.27
N PRO A 99 -9.39 -13.36 -2.99
CA PRO A 99 -10.55 -13.08 -3.82
C PRO A 99 -10.96 -11.59 -3.83
N GLU A 100 -10.83 -10.88 -2.70
CA GLU A 100 -11.11 -9.45 -2.65
C GLU A 100 -10.07 -8.64 -3.45
N MET A 101 -8.79 -9.03 -3.39
CA MET A 101 -7.71 -8.40 -4.16
C MET A 101 -7.91 -8.60 -5.66
N GLU A 102 -8.20 -9.83 -6.09
CA GLU A 102 -8.46 -10.12 -7.51
C GLU A 102 -9.66 -9.33 -8.04
N ALA A 103 -10.74 -9.24 -7.24
CA ALA A 103 -11.92 -8.46 -7.62
C ALA A 103 -11.61 -6.96 -7.74
N ALA A 104 -10.86 -6.39 -6.79
CA ALA A 104 -10.49 -4.97 -6.79
C ALA A 104 -9.54 -4.64 -7.96
N LEU A 105 -8.55 -5.49 -8.23
CA LEU A 105 -7.62 -5.32 -9.35
C LEU A 105 -8.31 -5.49 -10.70
N LYS A 106 -9.29 -6.40 -10.81
CA LYS A 106 -10.10 -6.53 -12.01
C LYS A 106 -10.88 -5.25 -12.28
N GLU A 107 -11.49 -4.67 -11.25
CA GLU A 107 -12.20 -3.39 -11.36
C GLU A 107 -11.25 -2.28 -11.84
N LEU A 108 -10.06 -2.14 -11.23
CA LEU A 108 -9.03 -1.17 -11.61
C LEU A 108 -8.61 -1.32 -13.08
N ASN A 109 -8.36 -2.56 -13.54
CA ASN A 109 -7.89 -2.84 -14.90
C ASN A 109 -9.00 -2.73 -15.97
N GLN A 110 -10.28 -2.73 -15.61
CA GLN A 110 -11.40 -2.57 -16.54
C GLN A 110 -11.74 -1.12 -16.85
N VAL A 111 -11.21 -0.16 -16.09
CA VAL A 111 -11.45 1.26 -16.34
C VAL A 111 -10.74 1.71 -17.61
N LYS A 112 -11.44 2.45 -18.44
CA LYS A 112 -10.87 3.11 -19.63
C LYS A 112 -10.33 4.48 -19.25
N TRP A 113 -9.11 4.48 -18.67
CA TRP A 113 -8.47 5.69 -18.14
C TRP A 113 -8.28 6.79 -19.17
N GLU A 114 -8.10 6.43 -20.44
CA GLU A 114 -7.85 7.33 -21.56
C GLU A 114 -9.05 8.22 -21.95
N VAL A 115 -10.26 7.89 -21.49
CA VAL A 115 -11.46 8.66 -21.80
C VAL A 115 -11.93 9.57 -20.65
N LEU A 116 -11.31 9.44 -19.48
CA LEU A 116 -11.64 10.23 -18.30
C LEU A 116 -10.88 11.55 -18.29
N ASP A 117 -11.52 12.60 -17.80
CA ASP A 117 -10.81 13.84 -17.50
C ASP A 117 -9.94 13.71 -16.22
N ILE A 118 -9.15 14.74 -15.91
CA ILE A 118 -8.22 14.71 -14.77
C ILE A 118 -8.96 14.54 -13.45
N SER A 119 -10.09 15.22 -13.26
CA SER A 119 -10.86 15.18 -12.03
C SER A 119 -11.51 13.81 -11.82
N GLU A 120 -12.13 13.28 -12.87
CA GLU A 120 -12.72 11.96 -12.88
C GLU A 120 -11.67 10.87 -12.62
N THR A 121 -10.50 10.99 -13.28
CA THR A 121 -9.38 10.08 -13.06
C THR A 121 -8.90 10.11 -11.62
N ALA A 122 -8.67 11.29 -11.05
CA ALA A 122 -8.17 11.42 -9.68
C ALA A 122 -9.17 10.87 -8.66
N GLU A 123 -10.46 11.16 -8.83
CA GLU A 123 -11.50 10.68 -7.92
C GLU A 123 -11.67 9.17 -7.99
N LEU A 124 -11.81 8.61 -9.20
CA LEU A 124 -12.01 7.17 -9.38
C LEU A 124 -10.77 6.37 -8.94
N PHE A 125 -9.58 6.84 -9.33
CA PHE A 125 -8.33 6.20 -8.96
C PHE A 125 -8.13 6.19 -7.44
N SER A 126 -8.40 7.32 -6.75
CA SER A 126 -8.35 7.40 -5.29
C SER A 126 -9.25 6.36 -4.63
N LYS A 127 -10.49 6.21 -5.10
CA LYS A 127 -11.44 5.21 -4.57
C LYS A 127 -10.94 3.78 -4.75
N LEU A 128 -10.43 3.46 -5.94
CA LEU A 128 -9.97 2.11 -6.27
C LEU A 128 -8.68 1.76 -5.50
N ILE A 129 -7.74 2.70 -5.36
CA ILE A 129 -6.52 2.49 -4.59
C ILE A 129 -6.82 2.37 -3.08
N ALA A 130 -7.75 3.16 -2.55
CA ALA A 130 -8.19 3.01 -1.15
C ALA A 130 -8.80 1.62 -0.91
N LYS A 131 -9.64 1.13 -1.83
CA LYS A 131 -10.23 -0.21 -1.77
C LYS A 131 -9.17 -1.32 -1.77
N ILE A 132 -8.16 -1.22 -2.64
CA ILE A 132 -7.03 -2.16 -2.69
C ILE A 132 -6.20 -2.09 -1.42
N TRP A 133 -5.90 -0.88 -0.93
CA TRP A 133 -5.16 -0.68 0.31
C TRP A 133 -5.88 -1.24 1.54
N GLN A 134 -7.21 -1.09 1.59
CA GLN A 134 -8.05 -1.57 2.70
C GLN A 134 -8.02 -3.10 2.86
N ILE A 135 -7.78 -3.85 1.81
CA ILE A 135 -7.62 -5.31 1.89
C ILE A 135 -6.45 -5.68 2.81
N HIS A 136 -5.39 -4.89 2.78
CA HIS A 136 -4.25 -4.96 3.71
C HIS A 136 -3.63 -6.36 3.78
N PRO A 137 -3.12 -6.90 2.67
CA PRO A 137 -2.77 -8.31 2.54
C PRO A 137 -1.57 -8.74 3.39
N PHE A 138 -0.67 -7.85 3.74
CA PHE A 138 0.57 -8.17 4.43
C PHE A 138 0.53 -7.81 5.92
N ARG A 139 1.41 -8.44 6.71
CA ARG A 139 1.51 -8.13 8.15
C ARG A 139 2.00 -6.69 8.39
N GLU A 140 2.92 -6.19 7.58
CA GLU A 140 3.44 -4.81 7.60
C GLU A 140 3.77 -4.37 6.17
N GLY A 141 4.05 -3.07 5.94
CA GLY A 141 4.51 -2.54 4.66
C GLY A 141 3.42 -2.30 3.60
N ASN A 142 2.15 -2.49 3.92
CA ASN A 142 1.04 -2.37 2.96
C ASN A 142 0.99 -1.02 2.26
N THR A 143 1.16 0.09 2.99
CA THR A 143 1.09 1.44 2.40
C THR A 143 2.20 1.65 1.37
N ARG A 144 3.45 1.33 1.70
CA ARG A 144 4.58 1.46 0.75
C ARG A 144 4.37 0.62 -0.50
N THR A 145 3.93 -0.62 -0.32
CA THR A 145 3.66 -1.56 -1.42
C THR A 145 2.56 -1.06 -2.35
N ILE A 146 1.40 -0.71 -1.79
CA ILE A 146 0.24 -0.30 -2.61
C ILE A 146 0.48 1.05 -3.29
N ILE A 147 1.15 2.01 -2.62
CA ILE A 147 1.50 3.28 -3.25
C ILE A 147 2.52 3.10 -4.37
N THR A 148 3.50 2.20 -4.21
CA THR A 148 4.44 1.86 -5.29
C THR A 148 3.70 1.27 -6.48
N PHE A 149 2.85 0.28 -6.24
CA PHE A 149 1.99 -0.30 -7.28
C PHE A 149 1.14 0.76 -7.98
N ALA A 150 0.48 1.63 -7.21
CA ALA A 150 -0.35 2.71 -7.73
C ALA A 150 0.44 3.72 -8.58
N THR A 151 1.66 4.05 -8.16
CA THR A 151 2.56 4.93 -8.92
C THR A 151 2.93 4.33 -10.28
N GLN A 152 3.35 3.06 -10.29
CA GLN A 152 3.69 2.36 -11.53
C GLN A 152 2.46 2.20 -12.44
N PHE A 153 1.29 1.88 -11.86
CA PHE A 153 0.02 1.80 -12.61
C PHE A 153 -0.33 3.13 -13.28
N SER A 154 -0.29 4.22 -12.52
CA SER A 154 -0.63 5.55 -13.04
C SER A 154 0.29 5.98 -14.18
N GLU A 155 1.59 5.75 -14.05
CA GLU A 155 2.58 6.08 -15.10
C GLU A 155 2.34 5.27 -16.37
N LYS A 156 1.98 3.99 -16.25
CA LYS A 156 1.64 3.13 -17.39
C LYS A 156 0.40 3.61 -18.14
N HIS A 157 -0.58 4.13 -17.42
CA HIS A 157 -1.84 4.63 -17.98
C HIS A 157 -1.81 6.12 -18.38
N GLY A 158 -0.62 6.75 -18.36
CA GLY A 158 -0.40 8.10 -18.88
C GLY A 158 -0.75 9.23 -17.92
N PHE A 159 -1.04 8.92 -16.66
CA PHE A 159 -1.21 9.92 -15.61
C PHE A 159 -0.20 9.69 -14.47
N ARG A 160 -0.05 10.65 -13.54
CA ARG A 160 1.00 10.58 -12.53
C ARG A 160 0.49 10.96 -11.15
N MET A 161 0.91 10.23 -10.14
CA MET A 161 0.71 10.61 -8.74
C MET A 161 1.64 11.76 -8.34
N ASN A 162 1.24 12.50 -7.31
CA ASN A 162 2.04 13.60 -6.77
C ASN A 162 3.24 13.06 -5.99
N LYS A 163 4.35 12.82 -6.69
CA LYS A 163 5.58 12.25 -6.09
C LYS A 163 6.16 13.12 -4.95
N ALA A 164 6.01 14.44 -5.00
CA ALA A 164 6.48 15.30 -3.92
C ALA A 164 5.67 15.04 -2.64
N LEU A 165 4.34 14.96 -2.75
CA LEU A 165 3.49 14.64 -1.60
C LEU A 165 3.76 13.25 -1.04
N LEU A 166 3.99 12.26 -1.92
CA LEU A 166 4.34 10.89 -1.52
C LEU A 166 5.66 10.82 -0.76
N LYS A 167 6.67 11.57 -1.21
CA LYS A 167 8.00 11.57 -0.63
C LYS A 167 8.06 12.33 0.70
N ASP A 168 7.49 13.52 0.72
CA ASP A 168 7.70 14.47 1.82
C ASP A 168 6.63 14.34 2.92
N ASN A 169 5.52 13.61 2.66
CA ASN A 169 4.37 13.52 3.55
C ASN A 169 3.79 12.10 3.61
N SER A 170 4.62 11.11 3.89
CA SER A 170 4.18 9.70 3.97
C SER A 170 3.09 9.47 5.03
N GLU A 171 3.13 10.21 6.15
CA GLU A 171 2.11 10.17 7.19
C GLU A 171 0.77 10.69 6.66
N TYR A 172 0.76 11.81 5.93
CA TYR A 172 -0.44 12.34 5.28
C TYR A 172 -1.06 11.34 4.31
N VAL A 173 -0.24 10.68 3.49
CA VAL A 173 -0.71 9.67 2.53
C VAL A 173 -1.38 8.51 3.24
N ARG A 174 -0.77 8.04 4.33
CA ARG A 174 -1.34 6.98 5.16
C ARG A 174 -2.67 7.41 5.80
N ASP A 175 -2.70 8.58 6.40
CA ASP A 175 -3.90 9.16 7.03
C ASP A 175 -5.03 9.35 6.01
N ALA A 176 -4.72 9.80 4.79
CA ALA A 176 -5.68 9.93 3.71
C ALA A 176 -6.27 8.57 3.27
N LEU A 177 -5.44 7.53 3.20
CA LEU A 177 -5.90 6.16 2.92
C LEU A 177 -6.79 5.62 4.05
N VAL A 178 -6.43 5.86 5.31
CA VAL A 178 -7.25 5.48 6.47
C VAL A 178 -8.61 6.15 6.39
N LYS A 179 -8.67 7.45 6.18
CA LYS A 179 -9.94 8.20 6.05
C LYS A 179 -10.77 7.75 4.86
N ALA A 180 -10.14 7.45 3.73
CA ALA A 180 -10.81 6.93 2.54
C ALA A 180 -11.36 5.50 2.74
N SER A 181 -10.96 4.80 3.80
CA SER A 181 -11.33 3.41 4.10
C SER A 181 -12.21 3.26 5.34
N ASP A 182 -12.84 4.34 5.80
CA ASP A 182 -13.69 4.37 7.02
C ASP A 182 -15.17 3.95 6.74
N GLY A 183 -15.39 3.05 5.80
CA GLY A 183 -16.71 2.50 5.50
C GLY A 183 -17.71 3.58 5.07
N MET A 184 -18.83 3.71 5.78
CA MET A 184 -19.87 4.71 5.45
C MET A 184 -19.43 6.17 5.71
N TYR A 185 -18.36 6.38 6.44
CA TYR A 185 -17.76 7.69 6.74
C TYR A 185 -16.51 7.99 5.91
N SER A 186 -16.28 7.21 4.83
CA SER A 186 -15.10 7.38 3.97
C SER A 186 -15.01 8.77 3.35
N GLU A 187 -13.87 9.42 3.55
CA GLU A 187 -13.53 10.76 3.06
C GLU A 187 -12.43 10.66 2.00
N TYR A 188 -12.78 10.66 0.71
CA TYR A 188 -11.82 10.52 -0.40
C TYR A 188 -11.11 11.83 -0.76
N GLU A 189 -11.63 12.97 -0.33
CA GLU A 189 -11.11 14.31 -0.64
C GLU A 189 -9.66 14.51 -0.21
N TYR A 190 -9.22 13.83 0.85
CA TYR A 190 -7.83 13.87 1.32
C TYR A 190 -6.88 13.03 0.45
N LEU A 191 -7.40 12.04 -0.27
CA LEU A 191 -6.59 11.18 -1.13
C LEU A 191 -6.50 11.73 -2.56
N ILE A 192 -7.47 12.52 -3.01
CA ILE A 192 -7.47 13.15 -4.34
C ILE A 192 -6.19 13.94 -4.64
N PRO A 193 -5.65 14.79 -3.74
CA PRO A 193 -4.38 15.49 -3.98
C PRO A 193 -3.18 14.56 -4.19
N VAL A 194 -3.20 13.37 -3.58
CA VAL A 194 -2.16 12.33 -3.76
C VAL A 194 -2.21 11.75 -5.17
N SER A 195 -3.42 11.58 -5.67
CA SER A 195 -3.71 11.05 -7.02
C SER A 195 -3.77 12.14 -8.09
N TYR A 196 -3.51 13.40 -7.73
CA TYR A 196 -3.61 14.53 -8.66
C TYR A 196 -2.49 14.51 -9.67
N THR A 197 -2.85 14.57 -10.93
CA THR A 197 -1.98 14.21 -12.02
C THR A 197 -1.82 15.34 -13.01
N HIS A 198 -0.61 15.51 -13.55
CA HIS A 198 -0.44 16.18 -14.82
C HIS A 198 -0.64 15.16 -15.94
N LEU A 199 -1.71 15.29 -16.72
CA LEU A 199 -1.79 14.60 -18.00
C LEU A 199 -0.56 15.00 -18.83
N ARG A 200 0.14 14.04 -19.41
CA ARG A 200 1.10 14.36 -20.47
C ARG A 200 0.28 14.98 -21.59
N ALA A 201 0.56 16.25 -21.91
CA ALA A 201 0.18 16.78 -23.20
C ALA A 201 0.88 15.92 -24.28
N HIS A 202 0.09 15.29 -25.14
CA HIS A 202 0.57 14.60 -26.32
C HIS A 202 1.17 15.58 -27.31
#